data_d756ad243c7650bd75dac8f30982c7c4
#
_entry.id   d756ad243c7650bd75dac8f30982c7c4
#
_cell.length_a   1.000
_cell.length_b   1.000
_cell.length_c   1.000
_cell.angle_alpha   90.00
_cell.angle_beta   90.00
_cell.angle_gamma   90.00
#
_symmetry.space_group_name_H-M   'P 1'
#
loop_
_entity.id
_entity.type
_entity.pdbx_description
1 polymer ?
#
loop_
_entity_poly.entity_id
_entity_poly.type
_entity_poly.pdbx_seq_one_letter_code
_entity_poly.pdbx_strand_id
1 'polypeptide(L)'
;MPRPPRLAPIPLSMKGSVYSAVLDRLAACPGETYPLHVGDTYLEPATSCRMEDLAVAEHPGMHRYAPPQGIPALVDAVVERLRARTGVPLERANVFVAGGGTSGLACVVGAIVAPEDEVAILAPHWPLIEGHVRMAGGVPVDVPFFGAVDSRESAVAAVETALTPRTVALYVNTPSNPTGHVVPRAWLEGLVDLARRHDLWLLFDEVYEDYVYEGEHVPGLSLAPERSFAVHSCSKAYGMAGNRVGWVAGPAAPVAEALKLSTHTVYAAPTAAQLAALRVLRGPGDAWVEKTRAAYASAGAAAAERLGVPRPHGSTFLFLDVAPRLDGRGLTGFLEDAADRGLAVAPGPSFGPYPTHVRVCYTSAPPDVVRRGIEVLAGLVGR
;
A
#
# COMPACT_ATOMS: atom_id res chain seq x y z
N MET A 1 -18.63 26.33 32.55
CA MET A 1 -17.89 25.16 33.08
C MET A 1 -17.33 24.38 31.90
N PRO A 2 -16.13 23.82 31.97
CA PRO A 2 -15.60 22.92 30.96
C PRO A 2 -16.52 21.71 30.76
N ARG A 3 -16.65 21.19 29.54
CA ARG A 3 -17.41 19.97 29.28
C ARG A 3 -16.69 18.76 29.93
N PRO A 4 -17.41 17.70 30.34
CA PRO A 4 -16.78 16.46 30.78
C PRO A 4 -15.86 15.85 29.72
N PRO A 5 -14.79 15.13 30.10
CA PRO A 5 -13.94 14.41 29.17
C PRO A 5 -14.75 13.40 28.36
N ARG A 6 -14.54 13.38 27.04
CA ARG A 6 -15.14 12.38 26.15
C ARG A 6 -14.17 12.08 25.00
N LEU A 7 -14.27 10.86 24.46
CA LEU A 7 -13.50 10.47 23.27
C LEU A 7 -13.91 11.31 22.04
N ALA A 8 -12.96 11.55 21.16
CA ALA A 8 -13.24 12.21 19.88
C ALA A 8 -14.07 11.28 18.96
N PRO A 9 -15.00 11.82 18.16
CA PRO A 9 -15.88 10.99 17.33
C PRO A 9 -15.13 10.20 16.24
N ILE A 10 -14.11 10.79 15.62
CA ILE A 10 -13.38 10.19 14.50
C ILE A 10 -12.76 8.83 14.85
N PRO A 11 -11.95 8.67 15.93
CA PRO A 11 -11.42 7.36 16.30
C PRO A 11 -12.51 6.33 16.61
N LEU A 12 -13.66 6.77 17.14
CA LEU A 12 -14.78 5.88 17.44
C LEU A 12 -15.48 5.34 16.17
N SER A 13 -15.40 6.08 15.06
CA SER A 13 -15.97 5.68 13.77
C SER A 13 -15.02 4.81 12.92
N MET A 14 -13.74 4.71 13.32
CA MET A 14 -12.75 3.94 12.57
C MET A 14 -12.83 2.47 12.94
N LYS A 15 -12.67 1.62 11.93
CA LYS A 15 -12.56 0.16 12.16
C LYS A 15 -11.24 -0.12 12.90
N GLY A 16 -11.29 -0.95 13.93
CA GLY A 16 -10.09 -1.48 14.60
C GLY A 16 -9.34 -2.49 13.73
N SER A 17 -8.43 -3.26 14.37
CA SER A 17 -7.75 -4.33 13.64
C SER A 17 -8.76 -5.34 13.11
N VAL A 18 -8.74 -5.55 11.81
CA VAL A 18 -9.66 -6.41 11.05
C VAL A 18 -9.48 -7.89 11.39
N TYR A 19 -8.38 -8.22 12.05
CA TYR A 19 -7.93 -9.61 12.23
C TYR A 19 -8.17 -10.17 13.65
N SER A 20 -8.58 -9.37 14.62
CA SER A 20 -8.55 -9.74 16.04
C SER A 20 -9.35 -11.01 16.38
N ALA A 21 -10.59 -11.12 15.88
CA ALA A 21 -11.45 -12.28 16.19
C ALA A 21 -10.96 -13.60 15.57
N VAL A 22 -10.28 -13.53 14.41
CA VAL A 22 -9.75 -14.72 13.71
C VAL A 22 -8.37 -15.12 14.27
N LEU A 23 -7.59 -14.15 14.77
CA LEU A 23 -6.23 -14.40 15.29
C LEU A 23 -6.24 -15.25 16.58
N ASP A 24 -7.19 -15.03 17.48
CA ASP A 24 -7.30 -15.84 18.68
C ASP A 24 -7.60 -17.31 18.35
N ARG A 25 -8.45 -17.52 17.34
CA ARG A 25 -8.79 -18.86 16.86
C ARG A 25 -7.61 -19.53 16.14
N LEU A 26 -6.88 -18.78 15.32
CA LEU A 26 -5.67 -19.22 14.67
C LEU A 26 -4.59 -19.62 15.70
N ALA A 27 -4.42 -18.81 16.74
CA ALA A 27 -3.47 -19.09 17.83
C ALA A 27 -3.82 -20.36 18.62
N ALA A 28 -5.10 -20.72 18.68
CA ALA A 28 -5.58 -21.95 19.33
C ALA A 28 -5.49 -23.19 18.42
N CYS A 29 -5.16 -23.05 17.15
CA CYS A 29 -5.03 -24.16 16.20
C CYS A 29 -3.85 -25.06 16.62
N PRO A 30 -4.05 -26.37 16.81
CA PRO A 30 -2.99 -27.26 17.31
C PRO A 30 -1.95 -27.65 16.24
N GLY A 31 -2.11 -27.21 15.01
CA GLY A 31 -1.28 -27.55 13.86
C GLY A 31 -0.39 -26.43 13.36
N GLU A 32 0.16 -26.63 12.17
CA GLU A 32 0.88 -25.59 11.44
C GLU A 32 -0.07 -24.46 11.04
N THR A 33 0.42 -23.22 11.09
CA THR A 33 -0.36 -22.05 10.72
C THR A 33 0.16 -21.40 9.43
N TYR A 34 -0.77 -20.89 8.63
CA TYR A 34 -0.53 -20.28 7.32
C TYR A 34 -1.00 -18.83 7.33
N PRO A 35 -0.13 -17.86 7.73
CA PRO A 35 -0.50 -16.46 7.92
C PRO A 35 -0.55 -15.69 6.60
N LEU A 36 -1.47 -16.01 5.70
CA LEU A 36 -1.60 -15.37 4.37
C LEU A 36 -2.42 -14.07 4.40
N HIS A 37 -2.74 -13.55 5.59
CA HIS A 37 -3.55 -12.33 5.78
C HIS A 37 -2.72 -11.05 5.83
N VAL A 38 -1.45 -11.11 6.26
CA VAL A 38 -0.58 -9.94 6.39
C VAL A 38 0.06 -9.61 5.04
N GLY A 39 -0.04 -8.35 4.62
CA GLY A 39 0.64 -7.87 3.42
C GLY A 39 2.11 -7.61 3.68
N ASP A 40 2.91 -8.65 3.86
CA ASP A 40 4.34 -8.58 4.12
C ASP A 40 5.14 -9.45 3.15
N THR A 41 6.47 -9.36 3.24
CA THR A 41 7.42 -10.17 2.49
C THR A 41 8.30 -10.93 3.46
N TYR A 42 8.44 -12.23 3.26
CA TYR A 42 9.22 -13.10 4.17
C TYR A 42 10.73 -13.01 3.93
N LEU A 43 11.14 -12.51 2.76
CA LEU A 43 12.55 -12.39 2.42
C LEU A 43 13.20 -11.26 3.22
N GLU A 44 14.34 -11.55 3.80
CA GLU A 44 15.16 -10.56 4.48
C GLU A 44 15.73 -9.54 3.47
N PRO A 45 16.02 -8.29 3.90
CA PRO A 45 16.69 -7.30 3.08
C PRO A 45 18.02 -7.82 2.51
N ALA A 46 18.51 -7.19 1.46
CA ALA A 46 19.81 -7.51 0.89
C ALA A 46 20.92 -7.48 1.95
N THR A 47 21.84 -8.42 1.89
CA THR A 47 23.00 -8.48 2.78
C THR A 47 23.72 -7.12 2.84
N SER A 48 24.17 -6.72 4.01
CA SER A 48 24.75 -5.41 4.34
C SER A 48 23.80 -4.20 4.32
N CYS A 49 22.50 -4.42 4.04
CA CYS A 49 21.49 -3.35 4.00
C CYS A 49 20.47 -3.44 5.15
N ARG A 50 20.66 -4.32 6.11
CA ARG A 50 19.82 -4.44 7.30
C ARG A 50 20.23 -3.39 8.34
N MET A 51 19.32 -3.04 9.24
CA MET A 51 19.69 -2.12 10.34
C MET A 51 20.76 -2.72 11.27
N GLU A 52 20.72 -4.02 11.50
CA GLU A 52 21.73 -4.75 12.28
C GLU A 52 23.11 -4.82 11.62
N ASP A 53 23.20 -4.57 10.32
CA ASP A 53 24.49 -4.49 9.60
C ASP A 53 25.16 -3.11 9.78
N LEU A 54 24.51 -2.15 10.44
CA LEU A 54 25.03 -0.80 10.65
C LEU A 54 25.97 -0.76 11.87
N ALA A 55 27.25 -0.48 11.64
CA ALA A 55 28.19 -0.30 12.70
C ALA A 55 28.17 1.15 13.24
N VAL A 56 28.02 1.32 14.56
CA VAL A 56 28.02 2.66 15.20
C VAL A 56 29.32 3.42 14.90
N ALA A 57 30.46 2.72 14.80
CA ALA A 57 31.76 3.31 14.48
C ALA A 57 31.79 3.96 13.08
N GLU A 58 31.03 3.41 12.11
CA GLU A 58 30.90 3.95 10.76
C GLU A 58 29.89 5.09 10.67
N HIS A 59 28.95 5.14 11.63
CA HIS A 59 27.86 6.10 11.66
C HIS A 59 27.78 6.82 13.02
N PRO A 60 28.82 7.61 13.41
CA PRO A 60 28.80 8.34 14.68
C PRO A 60 27.62 9.30 14.70
N GLY A 61 26.83 9.27 15.78
CA GLY A 61 25.63 10.10 15.92
C GLY A 61 24.35 9.49 15.32
N MET A 62 24.35 8.23 14.90
CA MET A 62 23.16 7.50 14.41
C MET A 62 21.98 7.52 15.41
N HIS A 63 22.24 7.69 16.71
CA HIS A 63 21.24 7.82 17.77
C HIS A 63 20.56 9.20 17.83
N ARG A 64 21.04 10.18 17.06
CA ARG A 64 20.49 11.53 17.03
C ARG A 64 19.34 11.64 16.02
N TYR A 65 18.54 12.70 16.14
CA TYR A 65 17.54 13.04 15.15
C TYR A 65 18.15 13.25 13.77
N ALA A 66 17.55 12.64 12.76
CA ALA A 66 17.77 13.04 11.38
C ALA A 66 17.06 14.39 11.09
N PRO A 67 17.46 15.12 10.05
CA PRO A 67 16.67 16.26 9.58
C PRO A 67 15.23 15.81 9.24
N PRO A 68 14.21 16.65 9.52
CA PRO A 68 12.79 16.28 9.24
C PRO A 68 12.52 15.86 7.79
N GLN A 69 13.17 16.50 6.82
CA GLN A 69 13.06 16.14 5.41
C GLN A 69 13.70 14.77 5.09
N GLY A 70 14.63 14.31 5.91
CA GLY A 70 15.43 13.12 5.72
C GLY A 70 16.94 13.42 5.67
N ILE A 71 17.75 12.37 5.77
CA ILE A 71 19.21 12.48 5.62
C ILE A 71 19.51 13.00 4.20
N PRO A 72 20.30 14.09 4.02
CA PRO A 72 20.52 14.68 2.69
C PRO A 72 20.96 13.70 1.63
N ALA A 73 21.85 12.76 1.94
CA ALA A 73 22.31 11.74 1.01
C ALA A 73 21.20 10.78 0.57
N LEU A 74 20.24 10.46 1.46
CA LEU A 74 19.08 9.64 1.10
C LEU A 74 18.10 10.43 0.23
N VAL A 75 17.85 11.71 0.57
CA VAL A 75 16.99 12.58 -0.25
C VAL A 75 17.56 12.70 -1.68
N ASP A 76 18.88 12.89 -1.83
CA ASP A 76 19.55 12.92 -3.13
C ASP A 76 19.38 11.61 -3.90
N ALA A 77 19.60 10.47 -3.24
CA ALA A 77 19.43 9.15 -3.85
C ALA A 77 18.00 8.92 -4.34
N VAL A 78 17.00 9.37 -3.56
CA VAL A 78 15.59 9.31 -3.94
C VAL A 78 15.30 10.22 -5.14
N VAL A 79 15.78 11.46 -5.12
CA VAL A 79 15.61 12.41 -6.24
C VAL A 79 16.21 11.84 -7.54
N GLU A 80 17.43 11.31 -7.48
CA GLU A 80 18.09 10.69 -8.64
C GLU A 80 17.28 9.50 -9.18
N ARG A 81 16.82 8.60 -8.28
CA ARG A 81 15.99 7.45 -8.67
C ARG A 81 14.69 7.90 -9.33
N LEU A 82 13.99 8.86 -8.75
CA LEU A 82 12.72 9.35 -9.28
C LEU A 82 12.90 10.08 -10.61
N ARG A 83 13.95 10.90 -10.76
CA ARG A 83 14.28 11.52 -12.05
C ARG A 83 14.51 10.47 -13.16
N ALA A 84 15.27 9.42 -12.84
CA ALA A 84 15.53 8.34 -13.78
C ALA A 84 14.28 7.58 -14.21
N ARG A 85 13.33 7.38 -13.28
CA ARG A 85 12.09 6.63 -13.54
C ARG A 85 10.99 7.47 -14.19
N THR A 86 10.89 8.74 -13.85
CA THR A 86 9.76 9.60 -14.27
C THR A 86 10.11 10.53 -15.42
N GLY A 87 11.40 10.86 -15.62
CA GLY A 87 11.84 11.92 -16.54
C GLY A 87 11.52 13.34 -16.04
N VAL A 88 10.92 13.49 -14.84
CA VAL A 88 10.56 14.79 -14.27
C VAL A 88 11.77 15.42 -13.58
N PRO A 89 12.06 16.73 -13.75
CA PRO A 89 13.21 17.41 -13.16
C PRO A 89 12.95 17.75 -11.67
N LEU A 90 12.74 16.71 -10.85
CA LEU A 90 12.50 16.86 -9.41
C LEU A 90 13.77 17.38 -8.70
N GLU A 91 13.56 18.15 -7.64
CA GLU A 91 14.60 18.65 -6.73
C GLU A 91 14.35 18.19 -5.31
N ARG A 92 15.27 18.47 -4.38
CA ARG A 92 15.07 18.15 -2.96
C ARG A 92 13.76 18.72 -2.39
N ALA A 93 13.35 19.91 -2.87
CA ALA A 93 12.09 20.54 -2.45
C ALA A 93 10.84 19.72 -2.83
N ASN A 94 10.95 18.81 -3.78
CA ASN A 94 9.87 17.94 -4.23
C ASN A 94 9.74 16.65 -3.41
N VAL A 95 10.64 16.39 -2.43
CA VAL A 95 10.75 15.08 -1.76
C VAL A 95 10.92 15.24 -0.27
N PHE A 96 10.29 14.36 0.52
CA PHE A 96 10.68 14.11 1.90
C PHE A 96 10.61 12.62 2.25
N VAL A 97 11.46 12.21 3.19
CA VAL A 97 11.50 10.85 3.73
C VAL A 97 10.48 10.74 4.87
N ALA A 98 9.57 9.77 4.73
CA ALA A 98 8.48 9.55 5.68
C ALA A 98 8.70 8.27 6.51
N GLY A 99 7.98 8.13 7.60
CA GLY A 99 7.91 6.93 8.44
C GLY A 99 7.20 5.75 7.75
N GLY A 100 7.65 5.39 6.54
CA GLY A 100 7.00 4.45 5.63
C GLY A 100 5.90 5.10 4.79
N GLY A 101 5.41 4.37 3.77
CA GLY A 101 4.35 4.86 2.87
C GLY A 101 3.07 5.26 3.62
N THR A 102 2.68 4.51 4.65
CA THR A 102 1.50 4.81 5.50
C THR A 102 1.57 6.22 6.09
N SER A 103 2.71 6.59 6.70
CA SER A 103 2.90 7.93 7.25
C SER A 103 2.95 9.00 6.16
N GLY A 104 3.58 8.68 5.01
CA GLY A 104 3.61 9.57 3.85
C GLY A 104 2.21 9.91 3.34
N LEU A 105 1.37 8.89 3.12
CA LEU A 105 -0.03 9.05 2.69
C LEU A 105 -0.83 9.88 3.69
N ALA A 106 -0.70 9.58 5.00
CA ALA A 106 -1.40 10.34 6.04
C ALA A 106 -1.02 11.83 6.01
N CYS A 107 0.27 12.15 5.81
CA CYS A 107 0.72 13.54 5.71
C CYS A 107 0.22 14.24 4.44
N VAL A 108 0.23 13.54 3.30
CA VAL A 108 -0.31 14.10 2.05
C VAL A 108 -1.81 14.37 2.19
N VAL A 109 -2.58 13.38 2.64
CA VAL A 109 -4.03 13.54 2.85
C VAL A 109 -4.32 14.69 3.81
N GLY A 110 -3.61 14.77 4.93
CA GLY A 110 -3.79 15.86 5.91
C GLY A 110 -3.40 17.25 5.37
N ALA A 111 -2.57 17.32 4.32
CA ALA A 111 -2.17 18.59 3.71
C ALA A 111 -3.16 19.10 2.64
N ILE A 112 -3.96 18.21 2.04
CA ILE A 112 -4.81 18.56 0.89
C ILE A 112 -6.32 18.34 1.11
N VAL A 113 -6.71 17.70 2.22
CA VAL A 113 -8.11 17.40 2.54
C VAL A 113 -8.54 18.23 3.73
N ALA A 114 -9.56 19.05 3.55
CA ALA A 114 -10.25 19.80 4.60
C ALA A 114 -11.47 19.01 5.12
N PRO A 115 -12.07 19.40 6.27
CA PRO A 115 -13.31 18.80 6.73
C PRO A 115 -14.41 18.84 5.65
N GLU A 116 -15.12 17.71 5.49
CA GLU A 116 -16.19 17.48 4.51
C GLU A 116 -15.73 17.35 3.04
N ASP A 117 -14.44 17.55 2.73
CA ASP A 117 -13.92 17.24 1.40
C ASP A 117 -14.00 15.73 1.12
N GLU A 118 -14.22 15.37 -0.12
CA GLU A 118 -14.31 14.00 -0.58
C GLU A 118 -13.03 13.56 -1.30
N VAL A 119 -12.61 12.32 -1.01
CA VAL A 119 -11.55 11.65 -1.75
C VAL A 119 -12.14 10.45 -2.46
N ALA A 120 -12.11 10.45 -3.79
CA ALA A 120 -12.49 9.29 -4.60
C ALA A 120 -11.38 8.22 -4.50
N ILE A 121 -11.76 6.98 -4.18
CA ILE A 121 -10.83 5.88 -3.92
C ILE A 121 -11.17 4.71 -4.84
N LEU A 122 -10.23 4.31 -5.71
CA LEU A 122 -10.44 3.17 -6.60
C LEU A 122 -10.51 1.86 -5.80
N ALA A 123 -11.69 1.27 -5.72
CA ALA A 123 -11.99 0.08 -4.92
C ALA A 123 -11.95 -1.23 -5.75
N PRO A 124 -11.63 -2.38 -5.14
CA PRO A 124 -11.18 -2.53 -3.76
C PRO A 124 -9.81 -1.87 -3.52
N HIS A 125 -9.58 -1.35 -2.32
CA HIS A 125 -8.43 -0.52 -2.00
C HIS A 125 -7.71 -0.95 -0.72
N TRP A 126 -6.52 -0.42 -0.48
CA TRP A 126 -5.81 -0.61 0.78
C TRP A 126 -6.60 -0.02 1.97
N PRO A 127 -6.80 -0.80 3.07
CA PRO A 127 -7.77 -0.45 4.13
C PRO A 127 -7.52 0.89 4.82
N LEU A 128 -6.25 1.28 5.02
CA LEU A 128 -5.96 2.43 5.86
C LEU A 128 -6.16 3.78 5.17
N ILE A 129 -6.36 3.81 3.86
CA ILE A 129 -6.62 5.09 3.15
C ILE A 129 -7.92 5.75 3.63
N GLU A 130 -8.98 4.97 3.86
CA GLU A 130 -10.21 5.50 4.45
C GLU A 130 -9.95 6.18 5.81
N GLY A 131 -9.13 5.54 6.64
CA GLY A 131 -8.75 6.06 7.94
C GLY A 131 -7.99 7.39 7.84
N HIS A 132 -7.09 7.52 6.87
CA HIS A 132 -6.35 8.77 6.66
C HIS A 132 -7.28 9.92 6.23
N VAL A 133 -8.22 9.65 5.30
CA VAL A 133 -9.22 10.63 4.88
C VAL A 133 -10.09 11.07 6.06
N ARG A 134 -10.61 10.11 6.84
CA ARG A 134 -11.42 10.42 8.04
C ARG A 134 -10.64 11.20 9.10
N MET A 135 -9.35 10.88 9.32
CA MET A 135 -8.51 11.63 10.27
C MET A 135 -8.34 13.10 9.88
N ALA A 136 -8.32 13.41 8.59
CA ALA A 136 -8.32 14.78 8.09
C ALA A 136 -9.71 15.47 8.19
N GLY A 137 -10.76 14.74 8.58
CA GLY A 137 -12.15 15.21 8.59
C GLY A 137 -12.87 15.04 7.26
N GLY A 138 -12.22 14.46 6.26
CA GLY A 138 -12.78 14.20 4.94
C GLY A 138 -13.67 12.96 4.87
N VAL A 139 -14.28 12.76 3.72
CA VAL A 139 -15.20 11.68 3.39
C VAL A 139 -14.57 10.79 2.33
N PRO A 140 -14.25 9.51 2.64
CA PRO A 140 -13.81 8.56 1.63
C PRO A 140 -14.99 8.11 0.77
N VAL A 141 -14.83 8.12 -0.56
CA VAL A 141 -15.84 7.71 -1.55
C VAL A 141 -15.30 6.55 -2.36
N ASP A 142 -15.86 5.34 -2.15
CA ASP A 142 -15.48 4.16 -2.91
C ASP A 142 -15.97 4.24 -4.35
N VAL A 143 -15.06 4.09 -5.30
CA VAL A 143 -15.36 3.97 -6.72
C VAL A 143 -15.16 2.52 -7.13
N PRO A 144 -16.21 1.74 -7.47
CA PRO A 144 -16.05 0.39 -8.00
C PRO A 144 -15.16 0.43 -9.26
N PHE A 145 -13.97 -0.19 -9.18
CA PHE A 145 -12.98 -0.06 -10.24
C PHE A 145 -12.37 -1.41 -10.62
N PHE A 146 -11.52 -1.99 -9.77
CA PHE A 146 -10.84 -3.24 -10.09
C PHE A 146 -11.84 -4.40 -10.22
N GLY A 147 -11.92 -4.98 -11.42
CA GLY A 147 -12.90 -6.00 -11.76
C GLY A 147 -14.28 -5.46 -12.20
N ALA A 148 -14.51 -4.14 -12.10
CA ALA A 148 -15.75 -3.50 -12.52
C ALA A 148 -15.62 -2.73 -13.83
N VAL A 149 -14.38 -2.33 -14.21
CA VAL A 149 -14.09 -1.62 -15.46
C VAL A 149 -13.18 -2.46 -16.34
N ASP A 150 -13.27 -2.30 -17.66
CA ASP A 150 -12.57 -3.09 -18.68
C ASP A 150 -11.95 -2.25 -19.79
N SER A 151 -12.18 -0.93 -19.80
CA SER A 151 -11.72 0.00 -20.82
C SER A 151 -11.34 1.34 -20.21
N ARG A 152 -10.62 2.18 -20.97
CA ARG A 152 -10.33 3.58 -20.59
C ARG A 152 -11.64 4.35 -20.33
N GLU A 153 -12.61 4.18 -21.20
CA GLU A 153 -13.89 4.87 -21.15
C GLU A 153 -14.68 4.48 -19.90
N SER A 154 -14.78 3.19 -19.59
CA SER A 154 -15.46 2.72 -18.37
C SER A 154 -14.69 3.14 -17.10
N ALA A 155 -13.37 3.15 -17.12
CA ALA A 155 -12.55 3.60 -16.01
C ALA A 155 -12.76 5.10 -15.69
N VAL A 156 -12.78 5.94 -16.72
CA VAL A 156 -13.06 7.39 -16.57
C VAL A 156 -14.49 7.60 -16.11
N ALA A 157 -15.48 6.96 -16.73
CA ALA A 157 -16.89 7.10 -16.39
C ALA A 157 -17.20 6.67 -14.95
N ALA A 158 -16.56 5.60 -14.46
CA ALA A 158 -16.72 5.14 -13.08
C ALA A 158 -16.30 6.21 -12.07
N VAL A 159 -15.15 6.85 -12.30
CA VAL A 159 -14.68 7.93 -11.43
C VAL A 159 -15.55 9.18 -11.60
N GLU A 160 -15.82 9.62 -12.84
CA GLU A 160 -16.60 10.83 -13.12
C GLU A 160 -18.00 10.79 -12.49
N THR A 161 -18.64 9.62 -12.48
CA THR A 161 -19.97 9.41 -11.85
C THR A 161 -19.93 9.60 -10.32
N ALA A 162 -18.77 9.33 -9.69
CA ALA A 162 -18.61 9.46 -8.25
C ALA A 162 -18.20 10.87 -7.79
N LEU A 163 -17.83 11.77 -8.71
CA LEU A 163 -17.40 13.12 -8.37
C LEU A 163 -18.57 13.99 -7.93
N THR A 164 -18.33 14.79 -6.90
CA THR A 164 -19.22 15.86 -6.45
C THR A 164 -18.44 17.18 -6.34
N PRO A 165 -19.09 18.33 -6.11
CA PRO A 165 -18.39 19.59 -5.87
C PRO A 165 -17.46 19.59 -4.64
N ARG A 166 -17.52 18.56 -3.78
CA ARG A 166 -16.64 18.38 -2.63
C ARG A 166 -15.45 17.48 -2.91
N THR A 167 -15.42 16.82 -4.05
CA THR A 167 -14.30 15.91 -4.38
C THR A 167 -13.05 16.72 -4.69
N VAL A 168 -11.98 16.51 -3.93
CA VAL A 168 -10.71 17.25 -4.04
C VAL A 168 -9.55 16.38 -4.52
N ALA A 169 -9.67 15.05 -4.42
CA ALA A 169 -8.60 14.15 -4.78
C ALA A 169 -9.09 12.79 -5.28
N LEU A 170 -8.26 12.15 -6.11
CA LEU A 170 -8.39 10.76 -6.55
C LEU A 170 -7.21 9.96 -6.02
N TYR A 171 -7.47 8.88 -5.27
CA TYR A 171 -6.46 7.92 -4.82
C TYR A 171 -6.38 6.73 -5.77
N VAL A 172 -5.15 6.45 -6.22
CA VAL A 172 -4.82 5.37 -7.16
C VAL A 172 -3.70 4.52 -6.58
N ASN A 173 -3.99 3.26 -6.21
CA ASN A 173 -2.97 2.30 -5.81
C ASN A 173 -2.65 1.36 -6.98
N THR A 174 -1.45 1.49 -7.55
CA THR A 174 -1.00 0.67 -8.68
C THR A 174 0.50 0.39 -8.61
N PRO A 175 0.93 -0.90 -8.62
CA PRO A 175 0.12 -2.14 -8.54
C PRO A 175 -0.77 -2.21 -7.30
N SER A 176 -1.97 -2.77 -7.45
CA SER A 176 -3.04 -2.68 -6.45
C SER A 176 -2.88 -3.67 -5.28
N ASN A 177 -3.15 -3.19 -4.10
CA ASN A 177 -3.55 -3.95 -2.93
C ASN A 177 -5.06 -3.70 -2.72
N PRO A 178 -5.96 -4.70 -2.88
CA PRO A 178 -5.69 -6.13 -2.70
C PRO A 178 -5.64 -6.97 -3.99
N THR A 179 -5.82 -6.40 -5.18
CA THR A 179 -6.19 -7.18 -6.38
C THR A 179 -5.00 -7.71 -7.20
N GLY A 180 -3.81 -7.15 -7.02
CA GLY A 180 -2.68 -7.46 -7.89
C GLY A 180 -2.75 -6.86 -9.29
N HIS A 181 -3.76 -6.03 -9.59
CA HIS A 181 -3.86 -5.36 -10.89
C HIS A 181 -2.86 -4.22 -11.03
N VAL A 182 -2.34 -4.05 -12.23
CA VAL A 182 -1.60 -2.87 -12.68
C VAL A 182 -2.53 -2.06 -13.56
N VAL A 183 -2.74 -0.79 -13.24
CA VAL A 183 -3.63 0.08 -14.03
C VAL A 183 -2.95 0.41 -15.36
N PRO A 184 -3.57 0.12 -16.52
CA PRO A 184 -2.98 0.39 -17.83
C PRO A 184 -2.70 1.89 -18.06
N ARG A 185 -1.63 2.20 -18.80
CA ARG A 185 -1.24 3.58 -19.15
C ARG A 185 -2.43 4.39 -19.69
N ALA A 186 -3.16 3.85 -20.66
CA ALA A 186 -4.27 4.57 -21.28
C ALA A 186 -5.39 4.93 -20.27
N TRP A 187 -5.60 4.09 -19.25
CA TRP A 187 -6.58 4.38 -18.20
C TRP A 187 -6.07 5.48 -17.28
N LEU A 188 -4.79 5.40 -16.87
CA LEU A 188 -4.16 6.46 -16.05
C LEU A 188 -4.18 7.81 -16.77
N GLU A 189 -3.87 7.86 -18.05
CA GLU A 189 -3.97 9.08 -18.88
C GLU A 189 -5.40 9.63 -18.88
N GLY A 190 -6.41 8.76 -19.02
CA GLY A 190 -7.82 9.17 -18.92
C GLY A 190 -8.20 9.73 -17.56
N LEU A 191 -7.74 9.11 -16.48
CA LEU A 191 -7.96 9.59 -15.11
C LEU A 191 -7.21 10.91 -14.82
N VAL A 192 -6.02 11.09 -15.38
CA VAL A 192 -5.27 12.36 -15.30
C VAL A 192 -6.01 13.48 -16.05
N ASP A 193 -6.52 13.20 -17.25
CA ASP A 193 -7.32 14.17 -18.00
C ASP A 193 -8.60 14.57 -17.24
N LEU A 194 -9.24 13.58 -16.58
CA LEU A 194 -10.39 13.84 -15.71
C LEU A 194 -9.99 14.74 -14.52
N ALA A 195 -8.89 14.41 -13.85
CA ALA A 195 -8.40 15.17 -12.71
C ALA A 195 -8.05 16.62 -13.08
N ARG A 196 -7.51 16.85 -14.30
CA ARG A 196 -7.27 18.19 -14.82
C ARG A 196 -8.57 18.97 -15.08
N ARG A 197 -9.59 18.32 -15.65
CA ARG A 197 -10.90 18.95 -15.92
C ARG A 197 -11.63 19.39 -14.63
N HIS A 198 -11.45 18.61 -13.54
CA HIS A 198 -12.15 18.82 -12.27
C HIS A 198 -11.25 19.41 -11.17
N ASP A 199 -10.03 19.81 -11.53
CA ASP A 199 -9.02 20.38 -10.62
C ASP A 199 -8.72 19.52 -9.37
N LEU A 200 -8.63 18.20 -9.57
CA LEU A 200 -8.38 17.24 -8.49
C LEU A 200 -6.87 17.03 -8.28
N TRP A 201 -6.49 16.80 -7.03
CA TRP A 201 -5.21 16.18 -6.70
C TRP A 201 -5.19 14.70 -7.05
N LEU A 202 -4.03 14.18 -7.43
CA LEU A 202 -3.80 12.76 -7.68
C LEU A 202 -2.86 12.19 -6.61
N LEU A 203 -3.33 11.17 -5.87
CA LEU A 203 -2.57 10.46 -4.87
C LEU A 203 -2.21 9.07 -5.40
N PHE A 204 -0.98 8.92 -5.90
CA PHE A 204 -0.46 7.65 -6.36
C PHE A 204 0.24 6.91 -5.22
N ASP A 205 -0.33 5.78 -4.82
CA ASP A 205 0.31 4.83 -3.91
C ASP A 205 1.07 3.80 -4.74
N GLU A 206 2.38 4.03 -4.87
CA GLU A 206 3.29 3.27 -5.73
C GLU A 206 4.21 2.32 -4.93
N VAL A 207 3.79 1.92 -3.73
CA VAL A 207 4.61 1.07 -2.85
C VAL A 207 4.94 -0.31 -3.42
N TYR A 208 4.26 -0.73 -4.49
CA TYR A 208 4.50 -1.98 -5.23
C TYR A 208 5.11 -1.75 -6.61
N GLU A 209 5.59 -0.55 -6.95
CA GLU A 209 6.11 -0.19 -8.28
C GLU A 209 7.18 -1.15 -8.84
N ASP A 210 7.96 -1.76 -7.97
CA ASP A 210 9.02 -2.71 -8.31
C ASP A 210 8.52 -4.14 -8.56
N TYR A 211 7.27 -4.44 -8.23
CA TYR A 211 6.65 -5.76 -8.39
C TYR A 211 5.56 -5.75 -9.45
N VAL A 212 5.97 -5.49 -10.68
CA VAL A 212 5.17 -5.68 -11.90
C VAL A 212 5.64 -6.95 -12.59
N TYR A 213 4.71 -7.85 -12.89
CA TYR A 213 4.96 -9.15 -13.51
C TYR A 213 4.47 -9.19 -14.95
N GLU A 214 3.42 -8.43 -15.24
CA GLU A 214 2.82 -8.30 -16.57
C GLU A 214 2.48 -6.83 -16.83
N GLY A 215 2.81 -6.35 -18.03
CA GLY A 215 2.66 -4.94 -18.41
C GLY A 215 3.82 -4.07 -17.89
N GLU A 216 3.53 -2.80 -17.63
CA GLU A 216 4.50 -1.81 -17.13
C GLU A 216 3.91 -0.98 -15.99
N HIS A 217 4.75 -0.59 -15.03
CA HIS A 217 4.40 0.47 -14.09
C HIS A 217 4.56 1.84 -14.75
N VAL A 218 3.52 2.65 -14.66
CA VAL A 218 3.55 4.03 -15.14
C VAL A 218 3.56 4.95 -13.93
N PRO A 219 4.69 5.64 -13.64
CA PRO A 219 4.76 6.54 -12.51
C PRO A 219 3.78 7.71 -12.66
N GLY A 220 2.96 7.96 -11.65
CA GLY A 220 1.96 9.03 -11.69
C GLY A 220 2.55 10.42 -11.90
N LEU A 221 3.72 10.67 -11.32
CA LEU A 221 4.46 11.93 -11.53
C LEU A 221 4.84 12.16 -13.00
N SER A 222 5.05 11.12 -13.81
CA SER A 222 5.37 11.27 -15.23
C SER A 222 4.19 11.79 -16.06
N LEU A 223 2.96 11.62 -15.55
CA LEU A 223 1.72 11.99 -16.26
C LEU A 223 1.22 13.39 -15.88
N ALA A 224 1.34 13.76 -14.60
CA ALA A 224 0.83 15.03 -14.08
C ALA A 224 1.66 15.52 -12.88
N PRO A 225 2.94 15.92 -13.08
CA PRO A 225 3.82 16.34 -11.99
C PRO A 225 3.30 17.57 -11.23
N GLU A 226 2.44 18.39 -11.85
CA GLU A 226 1.88 19.61 -11.28
C GLU A 226 0.80 19.36 -10.22
N ARG A 227 0.20 18.15 -10.17
CA ARG A 227 -0.93 17.81 -9.28
C ARG A 227 -0.85 16.42 -8.67
N SER A 228 0.26 15.71 -8.88
CA SER A 228 0.42 14.34 -8.38
C SER A 228 1.31 14.29 -7.16
N PHE A 229 0.91 13.49 -6.18
CA PHE A 229 1.79 12.98 -5.15
C PHE A 229 2.04 11.50 -5.41
N ALA A 230 3.29 11.09 -5.40
CA ALA A 230 3.68 9.68 -5.43
C ALA A 230 4.26 9.27 -4.08
N VAL A 231 3.75 8.16 -3.53
CA VAL A 231 4.18 7.62 -2.25
C VAL A 231 4.83 6.27 -2.47
N HIS A 232 6.04 6.15 -1.98
CA HIS A 232 6.89 4.98 -2.12
C HIS A 232 7.32 4.43 -0.77
N SER A 233 7.80 3.18 -0.74
CA SER A 233 8.20 2.54 0.51
C SER A 233 9.32 1.51 0.30
N CYS A 234 10.26 1.47 1.23
CA CYS A 234 11.21 0.36 1.31
C CYS A 234 10.57 -0.94 1.83
N SER A 235 9.36 -0.87 2.38
CA SER A 235 8.69 -2.01 3.04
C SER A 235 8.51 -3.20 2.12
N LYS A 236 8.13 -2.96 0.86
CA LYS A 236 7.81 -4.03 -0.10
C LYS A 236 8.98 -4.32 -1.02
N ALA A 237 9.47 -3.29 -1.72
CA ALA A 237 10.56 -3.41 -2.67
C ALA A 237 11.80 -4.09 -2.09
N TYR A 238 12.13 -3.81 -0.83
CA TYR A 238 13.41 -4.25 -0.24
C TYR A 238 13.27 -5.13 1.01
N GLY A 239 12.06 -5.60 1.33
CA GLY A 239 11.82 -6.43 2.52
C GLY A 239 12.00 -5.69 3.85
N MET A 240 11.85 -4.35 3.86
CA MET A 240 12.16 -3.49 5.00
C MET A 240 10.91 -2.96 5.72
N ALA A 241 9.85 -3.75 5.83
CA ALA A 241 8.60 -3.28 6.42
C ALA A 241 8.77 -2.79 7.86
N GLY A 242 9.57 -3.47 8.67
CA GLY A 242 9.89 -3.08 10.05
C GLY A 242 10.75 -1.84 10.18
N ASN A 243 11.49 -1.44 9.15
CA ASN A 243 12.36 -0.26 9.17
C ASN A 243 11.59 1.06 9.19
N ARG A 244 10.34 1.07 8.76
CA ARG A 244 9.48 2.26 8.68
C ARG A 244 10.12 3.39 7.89
N VAL A 245 10.55 3.14 6.67
CA VAL A 245 11.08 4.14 5.72
C VAL A 245 10.34 4.08 4.39
N GLY A 246 10.01 5.24 3.90
CA GLY A 246 9.46 5.50 2.57
C GLY A 246 9.69 6.96 2.21
N TRP A 247 9.13 7.41 1.14
CA TRP A 247 9.21 8.82 0.74
C TRP A 247 7.96 9.25 -0.02
N VAL A 248 7.74 10.56 0.02
CA VAL A 248 6.72 11.25 -0.75
C VAL A 248 7.41 12.13 -1.77
N ALA A 249 6.90 12.15 -2.99
CA ALA A 249 7.32 13.10 -4.01
C ALA A 249 6.09 13.79 -4.63
N GLY A 250 6.25 15.05 -5.04
CA GLY A 250 5.17 15.85 -5.62
C GLY A 250 5.56 17.31 -5.86
N PRO A 251 4.58 18.20 -6.11
CA PRO A 251 4.81 19.63 -6.24
C PRO A 251 5.44 20.21 -4.96
N ALA A 252 6.46 21.06 -5.09
CA ALA A 252 7.28 21.50 -3.95
C ALA A 252 6.48 22.18 -2.83
N ALA A 253 5.56 23.09 -3.18
CA ALA A 253 4.79 23.82 -2.17
C ALA A 253 3.86 22.89 -1.35
N PRO A 254 3.01 22.02 -1.93
CA PRO A 254 2.21 21.06 -1.17
C PRO A 254 3.06 20.02 -0.42
N VAL A 255 4.20 19.58 -0.98
CA VAL A 255 5.14 18.67 -0.29
C VAL A 255 5.69 19.32 0.99
N ALA A 256 5.98 20.62 0.97
CA ALA A 256 6.41 21.34 2.16
C ALA A 256 5.32 21.36 3.25
N GLU A 257 4.04 21.46 2.90
CA GLU A 257 2.94 21.39 3.87
C GLU A 257 2.79 19.97 4.45
N ALA A 258 2.89 18.92 3.60
CA ALA A 258 2.88 17.54 4.06
C ALA A 258 4.07 17.23 4.99
N LEU A 259 5.26 17.80 4.72
CA LEU A 259 6.43 17.69 5.59
C LEU A 259 6.20 18.30 6.97
N LYS A 260 5.45 19.42 7.08
CA LYS A 260 5.09 19.98 8.39
C LYS A 260 4.31 18.97 9.22
N LEU A 261 3.32 18.29 8.61
CA LEU A 261 2.54 17.24 9.30
C LEU A 261 3.42 16.08 9.73
N SER A 262 4.35 15.62 8.88
CA SER A 262 5.33 14.60 9.25
C SER A 262 6.17 15.02 10.44
N THR A 263 6.63 16.28 10.45
CA THR A 263 7.43 16.84 11.55
C THR A 263 6.64 16.87 12.86
N HIS A 264 5.35 17.20 12.82
CA HIS A 264 4.51 17.29 14.03
C HIS A 264 3.99 15.93 14.52
N THR A 265 4.14 14.86 13.74
CA THR A 265 3.69 13.51 14.13
C THR A 265 4.85 12.61 14.55
N VAL A 266 5.84 12.42 13.69
CA VAL A 266 6.99 11.52 13.91
C VAL A 266 8.32 12.23 13.96
N TYR A 267 8.36 13.53 13.69
CA TYR A 267 9.51 14.40 13.55
C TYR A 267 10.38 14.04 12.34
N ALA A 268 10.98 12.85 12.33
CA ALA A 268 11.77 12.31 11.23
C ALA A 268 11.68 10.77 11.24
N ALA A 269 11.83 10.15 10.09
CA ALA A 269 12.00 8.70 10.03
C ALA A 269 13.27 8.26 10.79
N PRO A 270 13.31 7.04 11.38
CA PRO A 270 14.44 6.58 12.19
C PRO A 270 15.78 6.66 11.44
N THR A 271 16.78 7.28 12.05
CA THR A 271 18.09 7.53 11.42
C THR A 271 18.77 6.27 10.91
N ALA A 272 18.79 5.20 11.72
CA ALA A 272 19.34 3.90 11.30
C ALA A 272 18.62 3.31 10.09
N ALA A 273 17.30 3.41 10.07
CA ALA A 273 16.50 2.92 8.96
C ALA A 273 16.74 3.72 7.67
N GLN A 274 16.96 5.04 7.77
CA GLN A 274 17.34 5.86 6.63
C GLN A 274 18.72 5.50 6.07
N LEU A 275 19.68 5.18 6.93
CA LEU A 275 21.01 4.72 6.51
C LEU A 275 20.93 3.36 5.80
N ALA A 276 20.13 2.43 6.31
CA ALA A 276 19.86 1.15 5.65
C ALA A 276 19.20 1.35 4.27
N ALA A 277 18.21 2.25 4.18
CA ALA A 277 17.57 2.63 2.91
C ALA A 277 18.55 3.24 1.92
N LEU A 278 19.46 4.12 2.39
CA LEU A 278 20.51 4.68 1.54
C LEU A 278 21.45 3.60 0.98
N ARG A 279 21.85 2.64 1.83
CA ARG A 279 22.69 1.51 1.39
C ARG A 279 22.00 0.69 0.30
N VAL A 280 20.71 0.38 0.46
CA VAL A 280 19.98 -0.41 -0.53
C VAL A 280 19.81 0.34 -1.84
N LEU A 281 19.51 1.64 -1.82
CA LEU A 281 19.33 2.45 -3.04
C LEU A 281 20.65 2.70 -3.78
N ARG A 282 21.78 2.79 -3.09
CA ARG A 282 23.11 3.03 -3.67
C ARG A 282 23.90 1.75 -3.96
N GLY A 283 23.37 0.60 -3.53
CA GLY A 283 24.08 -0.69 -3.58
C GLY A 283 23.25 -1.80 -4.23
N PRO A 284 23.02 -2.92 -3.51
CA PRO A 284 22.49 -4.14 -4.10
C PRO A 284 20.97 -4.15 -4.32
N GLY A 285 20.26 -3.02 -4.07
CA GLY A 285 18.79 -3.00 -4.06
C GLY A 285 18.16 -3.45 -5.37
N ASP A 286 18.63 -2.94 -6.51
CA ASP A 286 18.03 -3.29 -7.81
C ASP A 286 18.24 -4.78 -8.15
N ALA A 287 19.42 -5.34 -7.87
CA ALA A 287 19.69 -6.77 -8.07
C ALA A 287 18.86 -7.66 -7.12
N TRP A 288 18.65 -7.21 -5.89
CA TRP A 288 17.80 -7.89 -4.92
C TRP A 288 16.33 -7.88 -5.38
N VAL A 289 15.83 -6.73 -5.83
CA VAL A 289 14.47 -6.58 -6.37
C VAL A 289 14.27 -7.48 -7.59
N GLU A 290 15.21 -7.54 -8.53
CA GLU A 290 15.11 -8.39 -9.72
C GLU A 290 14.92 -9.87 -9.33
N LYS A 291 15.75 -10.35 -8.40
CA LYS A 291 15.68 -11.71 -7.88
C LYS A 291 14.35 -11.99 -7.18
N THR A 292 13.89 -11.08 -6.32
CA THR A 292 12.67 -11.27 -5.55
C THR A 292 11.42 -11.13 -6.41
N ARG A 293 11.42 -10.23 -7.39
CA ARG A 293 10.34 -10.08 -8.37
C ARG A 293 10.09 -11.39 -9.12
N ALA A 294 11.13 -12.05 -9.61
CA ALA A 294 11.01 -13.34 -10.29
C ALA A 294 10.42 -14.43 -9.37
N ALA A 295 10.88 -14.50 -8.12
CA ALA A 295 10.36 -15.45 -7.12
C ALA A 295 8.88 -15.17 -6.80
N TYR A 296 8.50 -13.91 -6.61
CA TYR A 296 7.12 -13.52 -6.28
C TYR A 296 6.17 -13.68 -7.47
N ALA A 297 6.62 -13.40 -8.70
CA ALA A 297 5.86 -13.69 -9.91
C ALA A 297 5.52 -15.19 -10.01
N SER A 298 6.50 -16.05 -9.76
CA SER A 298 6.29 -17.51 -9.76
C SER A 298 5.32 -17.97 -8.66
N ALA A 299 5.47 -17.44 -7.43
CA ALA A 299 4.58 -17.77 -6.32
C ALA A 299 3.14 -17.30 -6.59
N GLY A 300 2.95 -16.08 -7.11
CA GLY A 300 1.65 -15.54 -7.47
C GLY A 300 0.98 -16.32 -8.60
N ALA A 301 1.74 -16.71 -9.64
CA ALA A 301 1.22 -17.51 -10.74
C ALA A 301 0.79 -18.92 -10.27
N ALA A 302 1.59 -19.59 -9.45
CA ALA A 302 1.26 -20.90 -8.90
C ALA A 302 0.02 -20.85 -7.99
N ALA A 303 -0.06 -19.83 -7.12
CA ALA A 303 -1.22 -19.63 -6.26
C ALA A 303 -2.50 -19.36 -7.08
N ALA A 304 -2.41 -18.51 -8.10
CA ALA A 304 -3.53 -18.18 -8.98
C ALA A 304 -4.03 -19.42 -9.77
N GLU A 305 -3.11 -20.20 -10.33
CA GLU A 305 -3.43 -21.45 -11.04
C GLU A 305 -4.13 -22.45 -10.12
N ARG A 306 -3.60 -22.66 -8.91
CA ARG A 306 -4.17 -23.59 -7.94
C ARG A 306 -5.56 -23.17 -7.47
N LEU A 307 -5.79 -21.85 -7.32
CA LEU A 307 -7.07 -21.27 -6.94
C LEU A 307 -8.00 -21.01 -8.14
N GLY A 308 -7.55 -21.27 -9.38
CA GLY A 308 -8.32 -21.06 -10.62
C GLY A 308 -8.78 -19.60 -10.78
N VAL A 309 -7.94 -18.64 -10.42
CA VAL A 309 -8.19 -17.19 -10.59
C VAL A 309 -7.19 -16.60 -11.56
N PRO A 310 -7.44 -15.39 -12.12
CA PRO A 310 -6.48 -14.71 -12.98
C PRO A 310 -5.13 -14.50 -12.26
N ARG A 311 -4.05 -14.58 -13.03
CA ARG A 311 -2.71 -14.27 -12.52
C ARG A 311 -2.63 -12.80 -12.13
N PRO A 312 -1.93 -12.46 -11.03
CA PRO A 312 -1.72 -11.07 -10.66
C PRO A 312 -0.76 -10.41 -11.67
N HIS A 313 -1.08 -9.20 -12.10
CA HIS A 313 -0.19 -8.40 -12.95
C HIS A 313 0.99 -7.80 -12.15
N GLY A 314 0.83 -7.71 -10.82
CA GLY A 314 1.84 -7.17 -9.92
C GLY A 314 1.46 -7.31 -8.45
N SER A 315 2.17 -6.57 -7.58
CA SER A 315 1.96 -6.57 -6.14
C SER A 315 2.25 -7.94 -5.49
N THR A 316 1.59 -8.29 -4.39
CA THR A 316 1.84 -9.54 -3.63
C THR A 316 0.55 -10.23 -3.23
N PHE A 317 -0.56 -9.94 -3.92
CA PHE A 317 -1.90 -10.34 -3.51
C PHE A 317 -2.72 -10.99 -4.61
N LEU A 318 -3.65 -11.85 -4.14
CA LEU A 318 -4.83 -12.29 -4.87
C LEU A 318 -6.07 -11.87 -4.09
N PHE A 319 -7.13 -11.49 -4.80
CA PHE A 319 -8.41 -11.12 -4.21
C PHE A 319 -9.51 -12.01 -4.81
N LEU A 320 -10.13 -12.83 -3.97
CA LEU A 320 -11.01 -13.91 -4.40
C LEU A 320 -12.42 -13.69 -3.89
N ASP A 321 -13.41 -13.90 -4.75
CA ASP A 321 -14.80 -14.07 -4.35
C ASP A 321 -15.05 -15.52 -3.89
N VAL A 322 -15.45 -15.67 -2.63
CA VAL A 322 -15.80 -16.96 -2.02
C VAL A 322 -17.30 -17.12 -1.82
N ALA A 323 -18.14 -16.26 -2.40
CA ALA A 323 -19.59 -16.31 -2.31
C ALA A 323 -20.18 -17.71 -2.54
N PRO A 324 -19.74 -18.52 -3.55
CA PRO A 324 -20.27 -19.86 -3.79
C PRO A 324 -20.01 -20.86 -2.64
N ARG A 325 -19.22 -20.50 -1.65
CA ARG A 325 -18.81 -21.35 -0.52
C ARG A 325 -19.28 -20.83 0.84
N LEU A 326 -20.00 -19.72 0.86
CA LEU A 326 -20.57 -19.18 2.07
C LEU A 326 -21.84 -19.95 2.45
N ASP A 327 -21.93 -20.32 3.71
CA ASP A 327 -23.14 -20.87 4.33
C ASP A 327 -23.94 -19.77 5.04
N GLY A 328 -24.92 -20.15 5.87
CA GLY A 328 -25.74 -19.22 6.64
C GLY A 328 -24.97 -18.35 7.64
N ARG A 329 -23.71 -18.66 7.95
CA ARG A 329 -22.80 -17.86 8.80
C ARG A 329 -22.07 -16.78 8.00
N GLY A 330 -22.21 -16.80 6.66
CA GLY A 330 -21.58 -15.84 5.74
C GLY A 330 -20.04 -15.89 5.78
N LEU A 331 -19.40 -14.76 5.49
CA LEU A 331 -17.93 -14.66 5.44
C LEU A 331 -17.28 -14.97 6.80
N THR A 332 -17.95 -14.62 7.91
CA THR A 332 -17.45 -14.92 9.25
C THR A 332 -17.24 -16.41 9.43
N GLY A 333 -18.24 -17.23 9.10
CA GLY A 333 -18.13 -18.69 9.19
C GLY A 333 -17.01 -19.26 8.30
N PHE A 334 -16.85 -18.74 7.09
CA PHE A 334 -15.76 -19.12 6.21
C PHE A 334 -14.38 -18.83 6.82
N LEU A 335 -14.21 -17.65 7.43
CA LEU A 335 -12.95 -17.26 8.07
C LEU A 335 -12.67 -18.10 9.34
N GLU A 336 -13.71 -18.46 10.07
CA GLU A 336 -13.61 -19.37 11.22
C GLU A 336 -13.16 -20.77 10.76
N ASP A 337 -13.80 -21.33 9.74
CA ASP A 337 -13.45 -22.63 9.17
C ASP A 337 -12.01 -22.65 8.59
N ALA A 338 -11.54 -21.52 8.08
CA ALA A 338 -10.16 -21.35 7.64
C ALA A 338 -9.20 -21.34 8.84
N ALA A 339 -9.51 -20.57 9.88
CA ALA A 339 -8.69 -20.48 11.10
C ALA A 339 -8.56 -21.82 11.82
N ASP A 340 -9.65 -22.61 11.90
CA ASP A 340 -9.65 -23.95 12.48
C ASP A 340 -8.73 -24.94 11.72
N ARG A 341 -8.40 -24.61 10.47
CA ARG A 341 -7.42 -25.35 9.64
C ARG A 341 -6.03 -24.68 9.58
N GLY A 342 -5.79 -23.72 10.48
CA GLY A 342 -4.53 -22.99 10.55
C GLY A 342 -4.35 -21.89 9.50
N LEU A 343 -5.37 -21.59 8.67
CA LEU A 343 -5.25 -20.59 7.62
C LEU A 343 -5.84 -19.24 8.05
N ALA A 344 -5.06 -18.17 7.89
CA ALA A 344 -5.55 -16.81 7.99
C ALA A 344 -5.51 -16.09 6.64
N VAL A 345 -6.63 -15.54 6.20
CA VAL A 345 -6.78 -14.67 5.04
C VAL A 345 -7.46 -13.36 5.45
N ALA A 346 -7.29 -12.30 4.68
CA ALA A 346 -7.88 -11.01 5.04
C ALA A 346 -9.31 -10.89 4.50
N PRO A 347 -10.29 -10.44 5.32
CA PRO A 347 -11.69 -10.31 4.90
C PRO A 347 -11.89 -9.16 3.91
N GLY A 348 -12.68 -9.39 2.88
CA GLY A 348 -13.02 -8.42 1.83
C GLY A 348 -13.63 -7.10 2.31
N PRO A 349 -14.49 -7.09 3.34
CA PRO A 349 -15.03 -5.85 3.92
C PRO A 349 -13.99 -4.85 4.44
N SER A 350 -12.74 -5.26 4.56
CA SER A 350 -11.63 -4.36 4.89
C SER A 350 -11.16 -3.51 3.72
N PHE A 351 -11.48 -3.92 2.50
CA PHE A 351 -10.99 -3.34 1.24
C PHE A 351 -12.09 -2.58 0.49
N GLY A 352 -13.22 -2.27 1.17
CA GLY A 352 -14.40 -1.65 0.59
C GLY A 352 -15.64 -2.55 0.67
N PRO A 353 -16.68 -2.33 -0.14
CA PRO A 353 -17.95 -3.05 -0.09
C PRO A 353 -17.87 -4.44 -0.74
N TYR A 354 -16.98 -5.31 -0.24
CA TYR A 354 -16.73 -6.66 -0.76
C TYR A 354 -17.04 -7.74 0.28
N PRO A 355 -18.33 -7.97 0.63
CA PRO A 355 -18.74 -8.82 1.75
C PRO A 355 -18.44 -10.30 1.56
N THR A 356 -18.15 -10.74 0.33
CA THR A 356 -17.94 -12.15 -0.01
C THR A 356 -16.49 -12.46 -0.41
N HIS A 357 -15.59 -11.47 -0.35
CA HIS A 357 -14.23 -11.64 -0.82
C HIS A 357 -13.24 -11.90 0.31
N VAL A 358 -12.11 -12.49 -0.07
CA VAL A 358 -10.92 -12.62 0.79
C VAL A 358 -9.67 -12.19 0.02
N ARG A 359 -8.71 -11.57 0.72
CA ARG A 359 -7.38 -11.28 0.18
C ARG A 359 -6.36 -12.29 0.71
N VAL A 360 -5.52 -12.79 -0.19
CA VAL A 360 -4.38 -13.68 0.09
C VAL A 360 -3.10 -12.94 -0.24
N CYS A 361 -2.12 -12.97 0.68
CA CYS A 361 -0.76 -12.54 0.43
C CYS A 361 0.12 -13.79 0.18
N TYR A 362 0.66 -13.91 -1.03
CA TYR A 362 1.48 -15.06 -1.41
C TYR A 362 2.99 -14.85 -1.15
N THR A 363 3.34 -13.81 -0.41
CA THR A 363 4.74 -13.49 -0.03
C THR A 363 4.94 -13.34 1.48
N SER A 364 3.90 -13.59 2.29
CA SER A 364 3.92 -13.36 3.75
C SER A 364 4.68 -14.42 4.54
N ALA A 365 5.00 -15.55 3.94
CA ALA A 365 5.69 -16.68 4.56
C ALA A 365 6.59 -17.39 3.53
N PRO A 366 7.50 -18.30 3.95
CA PRO A 366 8.28 -19.10 3.02
C PRO A 366 7.43 -19.82 1.98
N PRO A 367 7.93 -20.02 0.73
CA PRO A 367 7.13 -20.51 -0.39
C PRO A 367 6.42 -21.84 -0.13
N ASP A 368 7.03 -22.73 0.64
CA ASP A 368 6.45 -24.02 1.01
C ASP A 368 5.29 -23.88 2.01
N VAL A 369 5.37 -22.93 2.95
CA VAL A 369 4.28 -22.58 3.88
C VAL A 369 3.14 -21.94 3.10
N VAL A 370 3.44 -20.99 2.20
CA VAL A 370 2.43 -20.37 1.33
C VAL A 370 1.72 -21.43 0.49
N ARG A 371 2.45 -22.34 -0.15
CA ARG A 371 1.87 -23.42 -0.95
C ARG A 371 0.90 -24.28 -0.13
N ARG A 372 1.27 -24.70 1.08
CA ARG A 372 0.37 -25.48 1.97
C ARG A 372 -0.86 -24.67 2.36
N GLY A 373 -0.72 -23.38 2.70
CA GLY A 373 -1.86 -22.50 2.99
C GLY A 373 -2.79 -22.34 1.79
N ILE A 374 -2.26 -22.24 0.57
CA ILE A 374 -3.03 -22.21 -0.68
C ILE A 374 -3.77 -23.54 -0.90
N GLU A 375 -3.18 -24.69 -0.59
CA GLU A 375 -3.88 -25.99 -0.66
C GLU A 375 -5.06 -26.05 0.33
N VAL A 376 -4.90 -25.54 1.55
CA VAL A 376 -5.99 -25.45 2.52
C VAL A 376 -7.12 -24.55 1.96
N LEU A 377 -6.77 -23.39 1.42
CA LEU A 377 -7.75 -22.50 0.81
C LEU A 377 -8.45 -23.13 -0.38
N ALA A 378 -7.70 -23.80 -1.26
CA ALA A 378 -8.26 -24.50 -2.42
C ALA A 378 -9.29 -25.56 -2.00
N GLY A 379 -9.00 -26.34 -0.95
CA GLY A 379 -9.96 -27.27 -0.37
C GLY A 379 -11.23 -26.59 0.17
N LEU A 380 -11.11 -25.43 0.80
CA LEU A 380 -12.23 -24.63 1.30
C LEU A 380 -13.11 -24.09 0.15
N VAL A 381 -12.49 -23.65 -0.95
CA VAL A 381 -13.23 -23.15 -2.13
C VAL A 381 -13.61 -24.28 -3.11
N GLY A 382 -13.33 -25.54 -2.76
CA GLY A 382 -13.74 -26.72 -3.54
C GLY A 382 -12.99 -26.87 -4.86
N ARG A 383 -11.73 -26.57 -4.87
CA ARG A 383 -10.81 -26.66 -6.01
C ARG A 383 -9.64 -27.60 -5.76
#